data_de780efa56b7342b9b9065efc541d680
#
_entry.id   de780efa56b7342b9b9065efc541d680
#
_cell.length_a   1.000
_cell.length_b   1.000
_cell.length_c   1.000
_cell.angle_alpha   90.00
_cell.angle_beta   90.00
_cell.angle_gamma   90.00
#
_symmetry.space_group_name_H-M   'P 1'
#
loop_
_entity.id
_entity.type
_entity.pdbx_description
1 polymer ?
#
loop_
_entity_poly.entity_id
_entity_poly.type
_entity_poly.pdbx_seq_one_letter_code
_entity_poly.pdbx_strand_id
1 'polypeptide(L)'
;HGISVASYGMSMATGGYIEVGEAVGVIAAQSIGEPGTQLTMRTFHTGGIAGKDLAGGLPRVVELFEARTPKGAALLARTSGVIRIDEDGRNRTVTVVSDDGEEDVYDKIPIEARLEVKDGQEIIAGEPIIEGPRDPKELLEIRGMRETQRYLVEQVQGVYRDQGVSIHDKHIE
;
A
#
# COMPACT_ATOMS: atom_id res chain seq x y z
N HIS A 1 16.01 -6.40 -22.97
CA HIS A 1 15.41 -5.79 -21.79
C HIS A 1 14.07 -5.20 -22.18
N GLY A 2 13.06 -5.34 -21.34
CA GLY A 2 11.72 -4.81 -21.57
C GLY A 2 10.63 -5.81 -21.18
N ILE A 3 9.40 -5.51 -21.59
CA ILE A 3 8.22 -6.33 -21.33
C ILE A 3 7.88 -7.10 -22.60
N SER A 4 7.52 -8.37 -22.47
CA SER A 4 7.11 -9.17 -23.62
C SER A 4 5.75 -8.74 -24.16
N VAL A 5 5.53 -8.91 -25.46
CA VAL A 5 4.24 -8.63 -26.12
C VAL A 5 3.09 -9.38 -25.43
N ALA A 6 3.31 -10.64 -25.08
CA ALA A 6 2.31 -11.47 -24.42
C ALA A 6 1.95 -10.97 -23.01
N SER A 7 2.93 -10.44 -22.27
CA SER A 7 2.69 -9.87 -20.92
C SER A 7 1.99 -8.53 -20.97
N TYR A 8 2.37 -7.66 -21.91
CA TYR A 8 1.74 -6.36 -22.07
C TYR A 8 0.33 -6.46 -22.66
N GLY A 9 0.18 -7.28 -23.70
CA GLY A 9 -1.08 -7.55 -24.36
C GLY A 9 -1.50 -6.48 -25.38
N MET A 10 -2.68 -5.93 -25.21
CA MET A 10 -3.30 -5.01 -26.15
C MET A 10 -2.70 -3.60 -26.09
N SER A 11 -2.43 -3.03 -27.26
CA SER A 11 -2.18 -1.58 -27.40
C SER A 11 -3.50 -0.82 -27.24
N MET A 12 -3.54 0.14 -26.31
CA MET A 12 -4.74 0.93 -26.07
C MET A 12 -5.06 1.92 -27.21
N ALA A 13 -4.05 2.25 -28.03
CA ALA A 13 -4.21 3.14 -29.17
C ALA A 13 -4.83 2.45 -30.39
N THR A 14 -4.42 1.20 -30.67
CA THR A 14 -4.80 0.46 -31.88
C THR A 14 -5.88 -0.60 -31.64
N GLY A 15 -6.05 -1.05 -30.40
CA GLY A 15 -6.96 -2.15 -30.05
C GLY A 15 -6.46 -3.54 -30.42
N GLY A 16 -5.28 -3.65 -31.04
CA GLY A 16 -4.60 -4.90 -31.35
C GLY A 16 -3.48 -5.23 -30.38
N TYR A 17 -2.76 -6.32 -30.59
CA TYR A 17 -1.56 -6.62 -29.82
C TYR A 17 -0.51 -5.54 -30.02
N ILE A 18 0.22 -5.23 -28.94
CA ILE A 18 1.35 -4.29 -28.98
C ILE A 18 2.43 -4.81 -29.94
N GLU A 19 3.08 -3.93 -30.67
CA GLU A 19 4.18 -4.30 -31.54
C GLU A 19 5.53 -4.19 -30.84
N VAL A 20 6.49 -5.02 -31.28
CA VAL A 20 7.85 -4.97 -30.76
C VAL A 20 8.50 -3.65 -31.17
N GLY A 21 9.08 -2.96 -30.21
CA GLY A 21 9.72 -1.67 -30.41
C GLY A 21 8.90 -0.46 -29.97
N GLU A 22 7.65 -0.65 -29.57
CA GLU A 22 6.86 0.43 -28.97
C GLU A 22 7.39 0.81 -27.58
N ALA A 23 7.44 2.12 -27.32
CA ALA A 23 7.97 2.68 -26.08
C ALA A 23 6.90 2.68 -24.95
N VAL A 24 6.54 1.49 -24.47
CA VAL A 24 5.48 1.33 -23.45
C VAL A 24 5.79 1.98 -22.12
N GLY A 25 7.07 2.08 -21.75
CA GLY A 25 7.50 2.79 -20.56
C GLY A 25 7.26 4.29 -20.63
N VAL A 26 7.44 4.90 -21.81
CA VAL A 26 7.13 6.32 -22.04
C VAL A 26 5.62 6.55 -21.96
N ILE A 27 4.81 5.68 -22.53
CA ILE A 27 3.35 5.73 -22.47
C ILE A 27 2.89 5.63 -21.00
N ALA A 28 3.46 4.71 -20.23
CA ALA A 28 3.18 4.56 -18.81
C ALA A 28 3.54 5.82 -18.03
N ALA A 29 4.75 6.34 -18.23
CA ALA A 29 5.22 7.55 -17.55
C ALA A 29 4.35 8.77 -17.85
N GLN A 30 3.91 8.93 -19.08
CA GLN A 30 2.99 10.02 -19.48
C GLN A 30 1.60 9.83 -18.90
N SER A 31 1.08 8.60 -18.89
CA SER A 31 -0.26 8.28 -18.36
C SER A 31 -0.34 8.49 -16.84
N ILE A 32 0.75 8.27 -16.13
CA ILE A 32 0.86 8.49 -14.69
C ILE A 32 1.17 9.97 -14.39
N GLY A 33 2.04 10.59 -15.20
CA GLY A 33 2.56 11.92 -14.93
C GLY A 33 1.61 13.06 -15.35
N GLU A 34 0.83 12.89 -16.42
CA GLU A 34 -0.11 13.91 -16.86
C GLU A 34 -1.14 14.28 -15.78
N PRO A 35 -1.84 13.31 -15.15
CA PRO A 35 -2.75 13.63 -14.07
C PRO A 35 -2.05 14.11 -12.79
N GLY A 36 -0.76 13.84 -12.64
CA GLY A 36 0.05 14.27 -11.50
C GLY A 36 0.00 15.78 -11.26
N THR A 37 -0.01 16.58 -12.33
CA THR A 37 -0.17 18.04 -12.25
C THR A 37 -1.52 18.42 -11.64
N GLN A 38 -2.59 17.73 -12.00
CA GLN A 38 -3.93 17.95 -11.43
C GLN A 38 -3.99 17.56 -9.96
N LEU A 39 -3.34 16.48 -9.56
CA LEU A 39 -3.22 16.06 -8.15
C LEU A 39 -2.51 17.13 -7.32
N THR A 40 -1.44 17.72 -7.85
CA THR A 40 -0.69 18.79 -7.19
C THR A 40 -1.54 20.06 -7.03
N MET A 41 -2.26 20.47 -8.07
CA MET A 41 -3.12 21.67 -8.02
C MET A 41 -4.28 21.51 -7.04
N ARG A 42 -4.89 20.33 -6.96
CA ARG A 42 -5.99 20.07 -6.03
C ARG A 42 -5.56 20.05 -4.57
N THR A 43 -4.35 19.59 -4.25
CA THR A 43 -3.82 19.62 -2.89
C THR A 43 -3.58 21.04 -2.38
N PHE A 44 -3.26 22.00 -3.25
CA PHE A 44 -3.13 23.42 -2.90
C PHE A 44 -4.48 24.10 -2.62
N HIS A 45 -5.55 23.67 -3.28
CA HIS A 45 -6.88 24.27 -3.13
C HIS A 45 -7.71 23.69 -1.98
N THR A 46 -7.43 22.49 -1.54
CA THR A 46 -8.10 21.84 -0.40
C THR A 46 -7.36 22.01 0.93
N GLY A 47 -6.34 22.86 0.97
CA GLY A 47 -5.43 23.09 2.11
C GLY A 47 -6.06 23.69 3.38
N GLY A 48 -7.37 23.56 3.58
CA GLY A 48 -8.08 24.04 4.76
C GLY A 48 -8.43 22.98 5.82
N ILE A 49 -8.21 21.71 5.56
CA ILE A 49 -8.48 20.62 6.52
C ILE A 49 -7.15 19.97 6.91
N ALA A 50 -6.51 20.61 7.88
CA ALA A 50 -5.26 20.15 8.44
C ALA A 50 -5.40 18.76 9.10
N GLY A 51 -4.52 17.84 8.77
CA GLY A 51 -4.12 16.75 9.62
C GLY A 51 -4.31 15.33 9.10
N LYS A 52 -5.25 15.02 8.22
CA LYS A 52 -5.43 13.65 7.69
C LYS A 52 -5.01 13.47 6.22
N ASP A 53 -4.93 14.54 5.45
CA ASP A 53 -4.72 14.49 4.00
C ASP A 53 -3.30 14.81 3.52
N LEU A 54 -2.35 15.04 4.43
CA LEU A 54 -0.94 15.30 4.10
C LEU A 54 -0.22 14.09 3.47
N ALA A 55 -0.78 12.89 3.62
CA ALA A 55 -0.27 11.66 3.00
C ALA A 55 -1.01 11.29 1.71
N GLY A 56 -1.94 12.12 1.23
CA GLY A 56 -2.70 11.89 0.00
C GLY A 56 -2.10 12.58 -1.23
N GLY A 57 -2.63 12.26 -2.40
CA GLY A 57 -2.23 12.89 -3.66
C GLY A 57 -0.85 12.48 -4.17
N LEU A 58 -0.19 13.38 -4.89
CA LEU A 58 1.10 13.10 -5.52
C LEU A 58 2.21 12.65 -4.54
N PRO A 59 2.35 13.22 -3.34
CA PRO A 59 3.33 12.73 -2.37
C PRO A 59 3.15 11.25 -2.01
N ARG A 60 1.91 10.77 -1.91
CA ARG A 60 1.62 9.36 -1.66
C ARG A 60 2.03 8.47 -2.84
N VAL A 61 1.79 8.92 -4.07
CA VAL A 61 2.21 8.20 -5.28
C VAL A 61 3.73 8.05 -5.32
N VAL A 62 4.47 9.13 -5.05
CA VAL A 62 5.95 9.09 -4.99
C VAL A 62 6.44 8.14 -3.90
N GLU A 63 5.85 8.20 -2.73
CA GLU A 63 6.17 7.31 -1.61
C GLU A 63 5.99 5.83 -1.99
N LEU A 64 4.89 5.50 -2.68
CA LEU A 64 4.60 4.15 -3.15
C LEU A 64 5.60 3.67 -4.22
N PHE A 65 5.88 4.49 -5.24
CA PHE A 65 6.84 4.13 -6.28
C PHE A 65 8.27 3.98 -5.76
N GLU A 66 8.65 4.75 -4.77
CA GLU A 66 9.95 4.62 -4.13
C GLU A 66 9.99 3.54 -3.03
N ALA A 67 8.87 2.88 -2.78
CA ALA A 67 8.72 1.88 -1.71
C ALA A 67 9.26 2.37 -0.36
N ARG A 68 8.98 3.62 -0.04
CA ARG A 68 9.36 4.21 1.25
C ARG A 68 8.49 3.67 2.38
N THR A 69 9.06 3.59 3.57
CA THR A 69 8.28 3.33 4.77
C THR A 69 7.36 4.52 5.06
N PRO A 70 6.04 4.36 5.04
CA PRO A 70 5.12 5.45 5.25
C PRO A 70 5.16 5.97 6.68
N LYS A 71 4.84 7.25 6.87
CA LYS A 71 4.64 7.80 8.20
C LYS A 71 3.38 7.21 8.83
N GLY A 72 3.50 6.73 10.06
CA GLY A 72 2.40 6.04 10.71
C GLY A 72 2.08 4.69 10.08
N ALA A 73 3.10 4.00 9.58
CA ALA A 73 2.95 2.68 8.99
C ALA A 73 2.21 1.72 9.92
N ALA A 74 1.34 0.90 9.35
CA ALA A 74 0.69 -0.18 10.06
C ALA A 74 1.72 -1.14 10.65
N LEU A 75 1.45 -1.63 11.85
CA LEU A 75 2.18 -2.76 12.42
C LEU A 75 1.57 -4.04 11.86
N LEU A 76 2.33 -4.81 11.09
CA LEU A 76 1.87 -6.05 10.48
C LEU A 76 2.21 -7.25 11.36
N ALA A 77 1.30 -8.22 11.44
CA ALA A 77 1.57 -9.50 12.08
C ALA A 77 2.61 -10.28 11.26
N ARG A 78 3.66 -10.75 11.89
CA ARG A 78 4.70 -11.58 11.24
C ARG A 78 4.30 -13.04 11.16
N THR A 79 3.50 -13.48 12.11
CA THR A 79 3.01 -14.85 12.22
C THR A 79 1.51 -14.89 12.29
N SER A 80 0.92 -16.01 11.88
CA SER A 80 -0.51 -16.28 12.05
C SER A 80 -0.77 -16.89 13.42
N GLY A 81 -1.89 -16.55 14.05
CA GLY A 81 -2.24 -17.08 15.35
C GLY A 81 -3.41 -16.35 15.99
N VAL A 82 -3.55 -16.50 17.28
CA VAL A 82 -4.58 -15.87 18.10
C VAL A 82 -4.01 -14.66 18.82
N ILE A 83 -4.73 -13.56 18.78
CA ILE A 83 -4.35 -12.30 19.42
C ILE A 83 -4.65 -12.35 20.93
N ARG A 84 -3.65 -11.93 21.71
CA ARG A 84 -3.82 -11.63 23.14
C ARG A 84 -3.37 -10.20 23.38
N ILE A 85 -4.20 -9.39 24.02
CA ILE A 85 -3.94 -7.99 24.32
C ILE A 85 -3.84 -7.78 25.82
N ASP A 86 -2.70 -7.24 26.26
CA ASP A 86 -2.47 -6.84 27.64
C ASP A 86 -2.28 -5.32 27.68
N GLU A 87 -2.91 -4.65 28.65
CA GLU A 87 -2.80 -3.20 28.85
C GLU A 87 -2.00 -2.92 30.13
N ASP A 88 -0.95 -2.12 29.99
CA ASP A 88 -0.15 -1.65 31.13
C ASP A 88 0.01 -0.12 31.07
N GLY A 89 -0.87 0.56 31.82
CA GLY A 89 -0.83 2.00 31.96
C GLY A 89 -1.04 2.77 30.66
N ARG A 90 0.05 3.24 30.06
CA ARG A 90 0.03 4.03 28.80
C ARG A 90 0.32 3.22 27.54
N ASN A 91 0.69 1.98 27.72
CA ASN A 91 1.08 1.11 26.62
C ASN A 91 0.21 -0.14 26.59
N ARG A 92 0.12 -0.72 25.40
CA ARG A 92 -0.47 -2.04 25.17
C ARG A 92 0.61 -2.99 24.67
N THR A 93 0.45 -4.24 25.00
CA THR A 93 1.24 -5.34 24.42
C THR A 93 0.28 -6.26 23.69
N VAL A 94 0.56 -6.47 22.41
CA VAL A 94 -0.17 -7.44 21.58
C VAL A 94 0.72 -8.64 21.37
N THR A 95 0.21 -9.81 21.69
CA THR A 95 0.91 -11.08 21.49
C THR A 95 0.13 -11.92 20.50
N VAL A 96 0.81 -12.41 19.48
CA VAL A 96 0.26 -13.39 18.53
C VAL A 96 0.76 -14.77 18.96
N VAL A 97 -0.16 -15.63 19.35
CA VAL A 97 0.14 -17.02 19.74
C VAL A 97 -0.16 -17.91 18.57
N SER A 98 0.88 -18.51 17.97
CA SER A 98 0.73 -19.46 16.87
C SER A 98 0.21 -20.82 17.33
N ASP A 99 -0.26 -21.62 16.39
CA ASP A 99 -0.74 -22.99 16.66
C ASP A 99 0.35 -23.90 17.26
N ASP A 100 1.61 -23.58 16.99
CA ASP A 100 2.77 -24.30 17.54
C ASP A 100 3.15 -23.86 18.96
N GLY A 101 2.43 -22.86 19.50
CA GLY A 101 2.68 -22.30 20.82
C GLY A 101 3.81 -21.28 20.88
N GLU A 102 4.35 -20.86 19.74
CA GLU A 102 5.27 -19.73 19.66
C GLU A 102 4.53 -18.42 19.86
N GLU A 103 5.12 -17.53 20.64
CA GLU A 103 4.58 -16.21 20.94
C GLU A 103 5.40 -15.13 20.24
N ASP A 104 4.76 -14.34 19.43
CA ASP A 104 5.33 -13.13 18.81
C ASP A 104 4.78 -11.91 19.54
N VAL A 105 5.65 -11.19 20.24
CA VAL A 105 5.28 -10.12 21.17
C VAL A 105 5.56 -8.75 20.55
N TYR A 106 4.54 -7.92 20.45
CA TYR A 106 4.58 -6.52 20.04
C TYR A 106 4.35 -5.64 21.25
N ASP A 107 5.43 -5.16 21.84
CA ASP A 107 5.38 -4.32 23.05
C ASP A 107 5.35 -2.82 22.73
N LYS A 108 5.10 -2.02 23.75
CA LYS A 108 5.18 -0.54 23.69
C LYS A 108 4.24 0.11 22.66
N ILE A 109 3.12 -0.52 22.36
CA ILE A 109 2.09 0.09 21.51
C ILE A 109 1.38 1.17 22.34
N PRO A 110 1.39 2.46 21.91
CA PRO A 110 0.68 3.50 22.64
C PRO A 110 -0.82 3.19 22.76
N ILE A 111 -1.43 3.50 23.89
CA ILE A 111 -2.86 3.29 24.11
C ILE A 111 -3.73 4.06 23.12
N GLU A 112 -3.21 5.16 22.59
CA GLU A 112 -3.86 6.00 21.59
C GLU A 112 -3.84 5.39 20.19
N ALA A 113 -2.97 4.41 19.93
CA ALA A 113 -2.90 3.72 18.65
C ALA A 113 -4.19 2.95 18.38
N ARG A 114 -4.72 3.09 17.17
CA ARG A 114 -5.89 2.35 16.75
C ARG A 114 -5.52 0.91 16.42
N LEU A 115 -6.00 -0.01 17.23
CA LEU A 115 -5.87 -1.43 16.94
C LEU A 115 -6.95 -1.87 15.96
N GLU A 116 -6.54 -2.65 14.96
CA GLU A 116 -7.46 -3.32 14.02
C GLU A 116 -7.87 -4.71 14.50
N VAL A 117 -7.31 -5.15 15.62
CA VAL A 117 -7.52 -6.48 16.18
C VAL A 117 -8.15 -6.41 17.56
N LYS A 118 -8.84 -7.49 17.93
CA LYS A 118 -9.46 -7.68 19.25
C LYS A 118 -8.79 -8.84 19.96
N ASP A 119 -8.85 -8.81 21.28
CA ASP A 119 -8.41 -9.93 22.11
C ASP A 119 -9.18 -11.20 21.75
N GLY A 120 -8.43 -12.29 21.57
CA GLY A 120 -8.98 -13.59 21.14
C GLY A 120 -9.29 -13.73 19.65
N GLN A 121 -9.04 -12.72 18.84
CA GLN A 121 -9.22 -12.79 17.38
C GLN A 121 -8.09 -13.61 16.73
N GLU A 122 -8.46 -14.37 15.70
CA GLU A 122 -7.46 -14.98 14.81
C GLU A 122 -6.94 -13.96 13.80
N ILE A 123 -5.63 -13.98 13.58
CA ILE A 123 -4.96 -13.13 12.60
C ILE A 123 -4.08 -13.97 11.68
N ILE A 124 -3.98 -13.54 10.43
CA ILE A 124 -3.10 -14.14 9.42
C ILE A 124 -1.86 -13.27 9.25
N ALA A 125 -0.70 -13.88 9.05
CA ALA A 125 0.54 -13.16 8.80
C ALA A 125 0.38 -12.14 7.67
N GLY A 126 0.83 -10.91 7.89
CA GLY A 126 0.68 -9.79 6.99
C GLY A 126 -0.58 -8.94 7.18
N GLU A 127 -1.51 -9.34 8.05
CA GLU A 127 -2.64 -8.49 8.43
C GLU A 127 -2.19 -7.41 9.43
N PRO A 128 -2.80 -6.21 9.37
CA PRO A 128 -2.44 -5.11 10.25
C PRO A 128 -2.95 -5.35 11.69
N ILE A 129 -2.07 -5.13 12.65
CA ILE A 129 -2.39 -5.05 14.09
C ILE A 129 -2.79 -3.61 14.45
N ILE A 130 -2.05 -2.63 13.92
CA ILE A 130 -2.34 -1.20 14.07
C ILE A 130 -2.78 -0.66 12.72
N GLU A 131 -3.82 0.18 12.72
CA GLU A 131 -4.31 0.89 11.52
C GLU A 131 -3.22 1.76 10.91
N GLY A 132 -3.09 1.73 9.61
CA GLY A 132 -2.17 2.58 8.85
C GLY A 132 -1.84 2.03 7.48
N PRO A 133 -1.11 2.82 6.67
CA PRO A 133 -0.59 2.34 5.41
C PRO A 133 0.48 1.26 5.65
N ARG A 134 0.49 0.22 4.82
CA ARG A 134 1.46 -0.88 4.94
C ARG A 134 2.81 -0.48 4.38
N ASP A 135 3.89 -0.90 5.04
CA ASP A 135 5.24 -0.77 4.49
C ASP A 135 5.43 -1.83 3.39
N PRO A 136 5.71 -1.42 2.13
CA PRO A 136 5.89 -2.37 1.04
C PRO A 136 7.02 -3.36 1.26
N LYS A 137 8.08 -2.96 1.93
CA LYS A 137 9.23 -3.82 2.23
C LYS A 137 8.87 -4.92 3.21
N GLU A 138 8.18 -4.55 4.28
CA GLU A 138 7.70 -5.50 5.28
C GLU A 138 6.66 -6.46 4.69
N LEU A 139 5.74 -5.93 3.88
CA LEU A 139 4.75 -6.75 3.18
C LEU A 139 5.40 -7.74 2.21
N LEU A 140 6.48 -7.34 1.53
CA LEU A 140 7.26 -8.21 0.65
C LEU A 140 7.88 -9.39 1.41
N GLU A 141 8.44 -9.13 2.59
CA GLU A 141 9.03 -10.16 3.43
C GLU A 141 8.00 -11.15 3.97
N ILE A 142 6.82 -10.67 4.36
CA ILE A 142 5.79 -11.49 4.99
C ILE A 142 4.92 -12.22 3.95
N ARG A 143 4.45 -11.52 2.93
CA ARG A 143 3.45 -12.02 1.95
C ARG A 143 4.03 -12.35 0.58
N GLY A 144 5.25 -11.92 0.28
CA GLY A 144 5.90 -12.14 -1.00
C GLY A 144 5.54 -11.11 -2.07
N MET A 145 6.14 -11.28 -3.25
CA MET A 145 6.12 -10.31 -4.35
C MET A 145 4.71 -10.05 -4.89
N ARG A 146 3.94 -11.08 -5.13
CA ARG A 146 2.63 -10.98 -5.79
C ARG A 146 1.62 -10.14 -5.00
N GLU A 147 1.55 -10.38 -3.70
CA GLU A 147 0.69 -9.62 -2.79
C GLU A 147 1.13 -8.16 -2.66
N THR A 148 2.45 -7.94 -2.62
CA THR A 148 3.03 -6.59 -2.55
C THR A 148 2.76 -5.81 -3.83
N GLN A 149 2.92 -6.41 -5.00
CA GLN A 149 2.59 -5.78 -6.29
C GLN A 149 1.12 -5.39 -6.35
N ARG A 150 0.23 -6.30 -5.97
CA ARG A 150 -1.22 -6.01 -5.91
C ARG A 150 -1.51 -4.83 -4.99
N TYR A 151 -0.93 -4.84 -3.80
CA TYR A 151 -1.09 -3.75 -2.83
C TYR A 151 -0.62 -2.41 -3.41
N LEU A 152 0.56 -2.35 -4.05
CA LEU A 152 1.09 -1.14 -4.65
C LEU A 152 0.17 -0.61 -5.77
N VAL A 153 -0.29 -1.47 -6.66
CA VAL A 153 -1.22 -1.09 -7.73
C VAL A 153 -2.53 -0.55 -7.15
N GLU A 154 -3.12 -1.22 -6.19
CA GLU A 154 -4.36 -0.79 -5.53
C GLU A 154 -4.20 0.57 -4.83
N GLN A 155 -3.09 0.79 -4.14
CA GLN A 155 -2.83 2.05 -3.44
C GLN A 155 -2.62 3.21 -4.43
N VAL A 156 -1.85 3.02 -5.49
CA VAL A 156 -1.66 4.04 -6.53
C VAL A 156 -2.98 4.34 -7.22
N GLN A 157 -3.72 3.32 -7.63
CA GLN A 157 -5.03 3.48 -8.25
C GLN A 157 -6.03 4.17 -7.33
N GLY A 158 -5.97 3.90 -6.03
CA GLY A 158 -6.80 4.57 -5.04
C GLY A 158 -6.61 6.09 -5.06
N VAL A 159 -5.36 6.55 -5.08
CA VAL A 159 -5.03 7.98 -5.13
C VAL A 159 -5.62 8.64 -6.39
N TYR A 160 -5.46 8.02 -7.56
CA TYR A 160 -5.98 8.56 -8.81
C TYR A 160 -7.51 8.50 -8.89
N ARG A 161 -8.11 7.42 -8.43
CA ARG A 161 -9.56 7.22 -8.39
C ARG A 161 -10.25 8.26 -7.51
N ASP A 162 -9.68 8.56 -6.35
CA ASP A 162 -10.20 9.57 -5.42
C ASP A 162 -10.21 10.98 -6.05
N GLN A 163 -9.38 11.21 -7.07
CA GLN A 163 -9.34 12.43 -7.86
C GLN A 163 -10.15 12.35 -9.16
N GLY A 164 -10.87 11.26 -9.40
CA GLY A 164 -11.66 11.05 -10.61
C GLY A 164 -10.85 10.76 -11.86
N VAL A 165 -9.60 10.30 -11.69
CA VAL A 165 -8.71 9.96 -12.80
C VAL A 165 -8.71 8.46 -13.02
N SER A 166 -8.89 8.03 -14.27
CA SER A 166 -8.84 6.63 -14.68
C SER A 166 -7.52 6.34 -15.39
N ILE A 167 -6.76 5.39 -14.85
CA ILE A 167 -5.51 4.90 -15.44
C ILE A 167 -5.61 3.38 -15.52
N HIS A 168 -5.15 2.79 -16.61
CA HIS A 168 -5.10 1.33 -16.73
C HIS A 168 -3.98 0.77 -15.86
N ASP A 169 -4.23 -0.33 -15.16
CA ASP A 169 -3.26 -0.95 -14.23
C ASP A 169 -1.92 -1.28 -14.89
N LYS A 170 -1.91 -1.69 -16.18
CA LYS A 170 -0.68 -2.00 -16.91
C LYS A 170 0.36 -0.87 -16.94
N HIS A 171 -0.08 0.39 -16.82
CA HIS A 171 0.83 1.53 -16.77
C HIS A 171 1.53 1.66 -15.42
N ILE A 172 0.94 1.12 -14.37
CA ILE A 172 1.51 1.09 -13.02
C ILE A 172 2.39 -0.15 -12.84
N GLU A 173 1.94 -1.29 -13.37
CA GLU A 173 2.67 -2.57 -13.34
C GLU A 173 4.01 -2.52 -14.09
#